data_781c08a490553bd3c92881e227f96000
#
_entry.id   781c08a490553bd3c92881e227f96000
#
_cell.length_a   1.000
_cell.length_b   1.000
_cell.length_c   1.000
_cell.angle_alpha   90.00
_cell.angle_beta   90.00
_cell.angle_gamma   90.00
#
_symmetry.space_group_name_H-M   'P 1'
#
loop_
_entity.id
_entity.type
_entity.pdbx_description
1 polymer ?
#
loop_
_entity_poly.entity_id
_entity_poly.type
_entity_poly.pdbx_seq_one_letter_code
_entity_poly.pdbx_strand_id
1 'polypeptide(L)'
;MDKHIIVGVHIVDREAHAVKTQQVFTKYGARIKTRLGLHDDICSSNGLILLEMEDTPETSRMIEELEAMEGVDCKTMTFAH
;
A
#
# COMPACT_ATOMS: atom_id res chain seq x y z
N MET A 1 7.17 -19.60 10.05
CA MET A 1 8.29 -18.92 9.41
C MET A 1 7.82 -17.57 8.90
N ASP A 2 8.56 -16.54 9.21
CA ASP A 2 8.16 -15.18 8.87
C ASP A 2 8.41 -14.91 7.39
N LYS A 3 7.46 -14.28 6.75
CA LYS A 3 7.61 -13.82 5.38
C LYS A 3 7.61 -12.31 5.38
N HIS A 4 8.46 -11.76 4.55
CA HIS A 4 8.60 -10.32 4.38
C HIS A 4 7.88 -9.93 3.10
N ILE A 5 6.97 -8.99 3.17
CA ILE A 5 6.22 -8.55 1.99
C ILE A 5 6.41 -7.06 1.75
N ILE A 6 6.65 -6.71 0.51
CA ILE A 6 6.66 -5.33 0.05
C ILE A 6 5.39 -5.11 -0.74
N VAL A 7 4.60 -4.14 -0.33
CA VAL A 7 3.34 -3.81 -0.99
C VAL A 7 3.51 -2.48 -1.71
N GLY A 8 3.38 -2.49 -3.02
CA GLY A 8 3.34 -1.26 -3.82
C GLY A 8 1.89 -0.86 -4.02
N VAL A 9 1.55 0.36 -3.65
CA VAL A 9 0.20 0.90 -3.76
C VAL A 9 0.21 2.05 -4.75
N HIS A 10 -0.48 1.89 -5.86
CA HIS A 10 -0.61 2.92 -6.89
C HIS A 10 -2.00 3.54 -6.78
N ILE A 11 -2.04 4.86 -6.69
CA ILE A 11 -3.29 5.61 -6.51
C ILE A 11 -3.47 6.52 -7.71
N VAL A 12 -4.46 6.20 -8.54
CA VAL A 12 -4.80 7.02 -9.69
C VAL A 12 -5.57 8.24 -9.20
N ASP A 13 -5.26 9.42 -9.75
CA ASP A 13 -5.87 10.68 -9.35
C ASP A 13 -5.79 10.85 -7.82
N ARG A 14 -4.60 11.16 -7.36
CA ARG A 14 -4.28 11.26 -5.93
C ARG A 14 -5.24 12.17 -5.17
N GLU A 15 -5.66 13.29 -5.77
CA GLU A 15 -6.56 14.21 -5.10
C GLU A 15 -7.91 13.59 -4.78
N ALA A 16 -8.42 12.74 -5.68
CA ALA A 16 -9.73 12.11 -5.49
C ALA A 16 -9.68 10.95 -4.49
N HIS A 17 -8.55 10.25 -4.36
CA HIS A 17 -8.51 8.96 -3.67
C HIS A 17 -7.56 8.90 -2.47
N ALA A 18 -6.73 9.92 -2.26
CA ALA A 18 -5.69 9.86 -1.23
C ALA A 18 -6.25 9.76 0.19
N VAL A 19 -7.34 10.46 0.49
CA VAL A 19 -7.88 10.50 1.85
C VAL A 19 -8.33 9.11 2.30
N LYS A 20 -9.08 8.41 1.47
CA LYS A 20 -9.55 7.06 1.80
C LYS A 20 -8.40 6.07 1.92
N THR A 21 -7.40 6.20 1.05
CA THR A 21 -6.21 5.35 1.10
C THR A 21 -5.44 5.57 2.40
N GLN A 22 -5.28 6.82 2.82
CA GLN A 22 -4.61 7.14 4.08
C GLN A 22 -5.38 6.59 5.28
N GLN A 23 -6.70 6.58 5.23
CA GLN A 23 -7.51 6.00 6.29
C GLN A 23 -7.23 4.50 6.44
N VAL A 24 -7.06 3.78 5.33
CA VAL A 24 -6.70 2.36 5.37
C VAL A 24 -5.31 2.17 5.97
N PHE A 25 -4.33 2.99 5.56
CA PHE A 25 -2.98 2.92 6.13
C PHE A 25 -2.99 3.18 7.64
N THR A 26 -3.78 4.13 8.09
CA THR A 26 -3.91 4.43 9.51
C THR A 26 -4.52 3.25 10.27
N LYS A 27 -5.53 2.64 9.71
CA LYS A 27 -6.19 1.48 10.31
C LYS A 27 -5.21 0.32 10.54
N TYR A 28 -4.29 0.11 9.61
CA TYR A 28 -3.30 -0.97 9.67
C TYR A 28 -1.91 -0.48 10.06
N GLY A 29 -1.81 0.73 10.62
CA GLY A 29 -0.52 1.36 10.91
C GLY A 29 0.39 0.55 11.80
N ALA A 30 -0.17 -0.20 12.76
CA ALA A 30 0.63 -1.03 13.66
C ALA A 30 1.36 -2.16 12.93
N ARG A 31 0.91 -2.52 11.72
CA ARG A 31 1.52 -3.60 10.92
C ARG A 31 2.47 -3.09 9.85
N ILE A 32 2.49 -1.77 9.61
CA ILE A 32 3.36 -1.17 8.61
C ILE A 32 4.69 -0.82 9.28
N LYS A 33 5.78 -1.46 8.84
CA LYS A 33 7.12 -1.23 9.41
C LYS A 33 7.77 0.00 8.79
N THR A 34 7.67 0.13 7.49
CA THR A 34 8.29 1.22 6.74
C THR A 34 7.33 1.66 5.66
N ARG A 35 7.31 2.96 5.40
CA ARG A 35 6.46 3.55 4.40
C ARG A 35 7.28 4.55 3.60
N LEU A 36 7.28 4.41 2.28
CA LEU A 36 8.03 5.28 1.37
C LEU A 36 7.11 5.77 0.26
N GLY A 37 6.89 7.08 0.24
CA GLY A 37 6.18 7.72 -0.85
C GLY A 37 7.16 8.04 -1.97
N LEU A 38 6.78 7.74 -3.20
CA LEU A 38 7.58 8.03 -4.38
C LEU A 38 6.95 9.17 -5.16
N HIS A 39 7.74 10.19 -5.44
CA HIS A 39 7.30 11.37 -6.18
C HIS A 39 8.25 11.61 -7.34
N ASP A 40 7.73 11.57 -8.54
CA ASP A 40 8.49 11.98 -9.71
C ASP A 40 7.55 12.52 -10.80
N ASP A 41 8.13 13.00 -11.88
CA ASP A 41 7.35 13.59 -12.96
C ASP A 41 6.52 12.56 -13.74
N ILE A 42 6.87 11.29 -13.63
CA ILE A 42 6.16 10.21 -14.33
C ILE A 42 4.77 10.01 -13.75
N CYS A 43 4.63 10.21 -12.43
CA CYS A 43 3.38 10.00 -11.72
C CYS A 43 2.82 11.32 -11.16
N SER A 44 2.88 12.39 -11.92
CA SER A 44 2.60 13.75 -11.42
C SER A 44 1.23 13.90 -10.76
N SER A 45 0.19 13.23 -11.28
CA SER A 45 -1.16 13.30 -10.71
C SER A 45 -1.53 12.05 -9.91
N ASN A 46 -0.66 11.05 -9.88
CA ASN A 46 -0.89 9.79 -9.18
C ASN A 46 0.04 9.65 -7.99
N GLY A 47 -0.31 8.77 -7.06
CA GLY A 47 0.55 8.44 -5.93
C GLY A 47 1.10 7.04 -6.07
N LEU A 48 2.34 6.85 -5.61
CA LEU A 48 2.95 5.52 -5.53
C LEU A 48 3.63 5.41 -4.18
N ILE A 49 3.24 4.41 -3.39
CA ILE A 49 3.72 4.23 -2.03
C ILE A 49 4.18 2.79 -1.87
N LEU A 50 5.35 2.60 -1.27
CA LEU A 50 5.85 1.28 -0.90
C LEU A 50 5.68 1.08 0.60
N LEU A 51 5.17 -0.08 0.98
CA LEU A 51 5.00 -0.46 2.38
C LEU A 51 5.80 -1.72 2.66
N GLU A 52 6.55 -1.71 3.76
CA GLU A 52 7.24 -2.89 4.25
C GLU A 52 6.41 -3.50 5.37
N MET A 53 6.05 -4.78 5.25
CA MET A 53 5.18 -5.46 6.21
C MET A 53 5.56 -6.92 6.36
N GLU A 54 5.00 -7.56 7.38
CA GLU A 54 5.04 -9.02 7.48
C GLU A 54 3.82 -9.59 6.74
N ASP A 55 3.97 -10.77 6.17
CA ASP A 55 2.88 -11.45 5.48
C ASP A 55 1.97 -12.12 6.53
N THR A 56 0.98 -11.39 6.99
CA THR A 56 0.03 -11.82 8.01
C THR A 56 -1.41 -11.72 7.47
N PRO A 57 -2.40 -12.32 8.16
CA PRO A 57 -3.79 -12.14 7.77
C PRO A 57 -4.23 -10.67 7.72
N GLU A 58 -3.70 -9.83 8.62
CA GLU A 58 -4.02 -8.40 8.61
C GLU A 58 -3.50 -7.72 7.36
N THR A 59 -2.30 -8.09 6.90
CA THR A 59 -1.72 -7.55 5.67
C THR A 59 -2.59 -7.94 4.48
N SER A 60 -3.04 -9.19 4.42
CA SER A 60 -3.92 -9.64 3.34
C SER A 60 -5.24 -8.87 3.34
N ARG A 61 -5.82 -8.63 4.51
CA ARG A 61 -7.05 -7.84 4.62
C ARG A 61 -6.85 -6.40 4.15
N MET A 62 -5.72 -5.80 4.51
CA MET A 62 -5.39 -4.46 4.06
C MET A 62 -5.33 -4.38 2.54
N ILE A 63 -4.64 -5.34 1.93
CA ILE A 63 -4.51 -5.39 0.46
C ILE A 63 -5.89 -5.55 -0.19
N GLU A 64 -6.74 -6.40 0.36
CA GLU A 64 -8.10 -6.57 -0.16
C GLU A 64 -8.91 -5.28 -0.07
N GLU A 65 -8.82 -4.57 1.06
CA GLU A 65 -9.51 -3.29 1.22
C GLU A 65 -9.00 -2.25 0.21
N LEU A 66 -7.69 -2.20 0.01
CA LEU A 66 -7.11 -1.25 -0.95
C LEU A 66 -7.54 -1.58 -2.38
N GLU A 67 -7.50 -2.86 -2.76
CA GLU A 67 -7.86 -3.27 -4.11
C GLU A 67 -9.35 -3.13 -4.40
N ALA A 68 -10.19 -3.12 -3.37
CA ALA A 68 -11.62 -2.88 -3.52
C ALA A 68 -11.94 -1.40 -3.77
N MET A 69 -10.97 -0.51 -3.57
CA MET A 69 -11.17 0.94 -3.74
C MET A 69 -10.96 1.32 -5.20
N GLU A 70 -11.86 2.16 -5.72
CA GLU A 70 -11.70 2.70 -7.05
C GLU A 70 -10.40 3.52 -7.14
N GLY A 71 -9.65 3.34 -8.21
CA GLY A 71 -8.43 4.08 -8.46
C GLY A 71 -7.21 3.59 -7.70
N VAL A 72 -7.31 2.48 -6.98
CA VAL A 72 -6.19 1.93 -6.21
C VAL A 72 -5.81 0.56 -6.76
N ASP A 73 -4.52 0.36 -7.00
CA ASP A 73 -3.96 -0.89 -7.51
C ASP A 73 -2.76 -1.28 -6.65
N CYS A 74 -2.66 -2.56 -6.29
CA CYS A 74 -1.59 -3.07 -5.44
C CYS A 74 -0.78 -4.13 -6.18
N LYS A 75 0.55 -4.08 -5.98
CA LYS A 75 1.48 -5.12 -6.41
C LYS A 75 2.28 -5.55 -5.19
N THR A 76 2.65 -6.80 -5.12
CA THR A 76 3.38 -7.31 -3.95
C THR A 76 4.60 -8.11 -4.37
N MET A 77 5.62 -8.09 -3.50
CA MET A 77 6.78 -8.97 -3.58
C MET A 77 6.95 -9.62 -2.21
N THR A 78 6.98 -10.94 -2.19
CA THR A 78 7.09 -11.70 -0.94
C THR A 78 8.41 -12.44 -0.89
N PHE A 79 9.10 -12.31 0.23
CA PHE A 79 10.37 -12.99 0.48
C PHE A 79 10.25 -13.85 1.71
N ALA A 80 10.55 -15.13 1.57
CA ALA A 80 10.62 -16.06 2.70
C ALA A 80 12.02 -16.03 3.31
N HIS A 81 12.07 -15.98 4.62
CA HIS A 81 13.35 -15.95 5.35
C HIS A 81 13.62 -17.23 6.09
#